data_1822f62f298cf83bafa85c46946da34e
#
_entry.id   1822f62f298cf83bafa85c46946da34e
#
_cell.length_a   1.000
_cell.length_b   1.000
_cell.length_c   1.000
_cell.angle_alpha   90.00
_cell.angle_beta   90.00
_cell.angle_gamma   90.00
#
_symmetry.space_group_name_H-M   'P 1'
#
loop_
_entity.id
_entity.type
_entity.pdbx_description
1 polymer ?
#
loop_
_entity_poly.entity_id
_entity_poly.type
_entity_poly.pdbx_seq_one_letter_code
_entity_poly.pdbx_strand_id
1 'polypeptide(L)'
;IYLKGKTDFKMSEMVHVGEEKLVGEVISLDKDRTTVQVYEETSGLHPGELVEGTGAAVSVTLAPGILNNIFDGIERPLERIADKGGAFITRGVSVDALDRQKLWETHITVAEGDMVQGGTIIAEVPETRAIVHKCMVPPGVEGTVVSVVPDGEYTIDETLVTIELFNGEKRELSMTQHWPIRVPRPVSRRFPASVPLVTGQRILDTMFPIAKGGTAAIPGGFGTGKTMTQHQIAKWSDADIIIYIGCGERGNEMTQVLEEFSELVDPKSGNPLMDRTTLIANTSNMPVAAREASIYTGLTLAEYYRDMGYDVAIMADSTSRWAEALRELSGRLEEMPAEEGFPAYLASRLSAFYERAGMMQTLNGATGSVSIIGAVSPQGGDFSEPVTQNTKRFVRCFWGLDKSLAYARHFPAIHWLTSYSEYLNDLSGWYSDHVSPKFVDYRNRLMAILNQESSLMEIVKLIGGDVLPDDQK
;
A
#
# COMPACT_ATOMS: atom_id res chain seq x y z
N ILE A 1 -13.61 -23.45 1.20
CA ILE A 1 -13.60 -24.80 1.75
C ILE A 1 -14.30 -24.81 3.09
N TYR A 2 -15.07 -25.85 3.35
CA TYR A 2 -15.78 -26.04 4.61
C TYR A 2 -15.23 -27.25 5.36
N LEU A 3 -14.83 -27.05 6.62
CA LEU A 3 -14.44 -28.12 7.53
C LEU A 3 -15.61 -28.40 8.46
N LYS A 4 -16.02 -29.68 8.57
CA LYS A 4 -17.07 -30.12 9.48
C LYS A 4 -16.51 -30.45 10.85
N GLY A 5 -17.27 -30.08 11.91
CA GLY A 5 -16.89 -30.34 13.26
C GLY A 5 -16.16 -29.19 13.92
N LYS A 6 -15.94 -29.35 15.23
CA LYS A 6 -15.16 -28.36 16.00
C LYS A 6 -13.69 -28.47 15.68
N THR A 7 -13.10 -27.35 15.32
CA THR A 7 -11.67 -27.21 15.07
C THR A 7 -11.03 -26.32 16.13
N ASP A 8 -9.74 -26.45 16.35
CA ASP A 8 -8.98 -25.62 17.30
C ASP A 8 -8.34 -24.40 16.59
N PHE A 9 -8.71 -24.14 15.34
CA PHE A 9 -8.22 -23.00 14.57
C PHE A 9 -8.70 -21.67 15.14
N LYS A 10 -7.91 -20.62 14.92
CA LYS A 10 -8.24 -19.24 15.27
C LYS A 10 -8.70 -18.47 14.03
N MET A 11 -9.46 -17.40 14.25
CA MET A 11 -9.81 -16.47 13.18
C MET A 11 -8.54 -15.90 12.55
N SER A 12 -8.56 -15.80 11.22
CA SER A 12 -7.44 -15.33 10.39
C SER A 12 -6.19 -16.21 10.46
N GLU A 13 -6.29 -17.43 11.01
CA GLU A 13 -5.17 -18.35 11.03
C GLU A 13 -4.83 -18.83 9.62
N MET A 14 -3.53 -18.87 9.32
CA MET A 14 -3.03 -19.48 8.10
C MET A 14 -3.08 -20.99 8.23
N VAL A 15 -3.61 -21.65 7.21
CA VAL A 15 -3.71 -23.11 7.12
C VAL A 15 -3.15 -23.61 5.81
N HIS A 16 -2.72 -24.86 5.80
CA HIS A 16 -2.32 -25.60 4.61
C HIS A 16 -3.39 -26.63 4.26
N VAL A 17 -3.87 -26.60 3.03
CA VAL A 17 -5.01 -27.40 2.55
C VAL A 17 -4.54 -28.44 1.55
N GLY A 18 -4.91 -29.69 1.80
CA GLY A 18 -4.63 -30.83 0.92
C GLY A 18 -3.19 -31.29 0.91
N GLU A 19 -2.90 -32.29 0.10
CA GLU A 19 -1.56 -32.85 -0.07
C GLU A 19 -0.57 -31.84 -0.65
N GLU A 20 -1.05 -30.95 -1.50
CA GLU A 20 -0.25 -29.88 -2.13
C GLU A 20 0.03 -28.71 -1.19
N LYS A 21 -0.53 -28.71 0.03
CA LYS A 21 -0.36 -27.68 1.05
C LYS A 21 -0.70 -26.26 0.58
N LEU A 22 -1.83 -26.14 -0.11
CA LEU A 22 -2.31 -24.84 -0.59
C LEU A 22 -2.54 -23.89 0.58
N VAL A 23 -2.07 -22.65 0.45
CA VAL A 23 -2.21 -21.65 1.50
C VAL A 23 -3.66 -21.19 1.60
N GLY A 24 -4.21 -21.17 2.80
CA GLY A 24 -5.54 -20.68 3.10
C GLY A 24 -5.59 -19.90 4.40
N GLU A 25 -6.70 -19.22 4.62
CA GLU A 25 -7.00 -18.44 5.83
C GLU A 25 -8.36 -18.81 6.38
N VAL A 26 -8.45 -18.95 7.70
CA VAL A 26 -9.70 -19.15 8.40
C VAL A 26 -10.49 -17.84 8.43
N ILE A 27 -11.66 -17.82 7.77
CA ILE A 27 -12.49 -16.62 7.63
C ILE A 27 -13.80 -16.65 8.41
N SER A 28 -14.22 -17.83 8.89
CA SER A 28 -15.39 -17.98 9.77
C SER A 28 -15.25 -19.21 10.65
N LEU A 29 -15.67 -19.06 11.90
CA LEU A 29 -15.70 -20.11 12.91
C LEU A 29 -17.12 -20.19 13.48
N ASP A 30 -17.86 -21.23 13.08
CA ASP A 30 -19.15 -21.58 13.64
C ASP A 30 -19.03 -22.83 14.53
N LYS A 31 -20.07 -23.13 15.31
CA LYS A 31 -20.05 -24.28 16.24
C LYS A 31 -19.69 -25.61 15.60
N ASP A 32 -20.16 -25.81 14.36
CA ASP A 32 -20.07 -27.09 13.69
C ASP A 32 -19.36 -26.97 12.32
N ARG A 33 -18.85 -25.79 11.97
CA ARG A 33 -18.24 -25.51 10.68
C ARG A 33 -17.17 -24.44 10.75
N THR A 34 -16.00 -24.74 10.19
CA THR A 34 -14.96 -23.75 9.94
C THR A 34 -14.88 -23.49 8.44
N THR A 35 -14.89 -22.22 8.05
CA THR A 35 -14.74 -21.82 6.65
C THR A 35 -13.32 -21.32 6.42
N VAL A 36 -12.68 -21.92 5.43
CA VAL A 36 -11.32 -21.58 5.00
C VAL A 36 -11.37 -21.03 3.58
N GLN A 37 -10.73 -19.91 3.37
CA GLN A 37 -10.50 -19.32 2.08
C GLN A 37 -9.11 -19.67 1.58
N VAL A 38 -9.01 -20.27 0.38
CA VAL A 38 -7.75 -20.68 -0.21
C VAL A 38 -7.24 -19.60 -1.17
N TYR A 39 -5.97 -19.27 -1.08
CA TYR A 39 -5.31 -18.25 -1.89
C TYR A 39 -4.84 -18.75 -3.27
N GLU A 40 -5.06 -20.01 -3.57
CA GLU A 40 -4.67 -20.66 -4.81
C GLU A 40 -5.86 -21.36 -5.46
N GLU A 41 -5.70 -21.81 -6.71
CA GLU A 41 -6.70 -22.60 -7.43
C GLU A 41 -7.00 -23.89 -6.69
N THR A 42 -8.26 -24.17 -6.43
CA THR A 42 -8.72 -25.33 -5.64
C THR A 42 -9.16 -26.53 -6.49
N SER A 43 -9.08 -26.44 -7.81
CA SER A 43 -9.41 -27.55 -8.71
C SER A 43 -8.58 -28.78 -8.36
N GLY A 44 -9.25 -29.93 -8.20
CA GLY A 44 -8.57 -31.19 -7.85
C GLY A 44 -8.49 -31.49 -6.35
N LEU A 45 -8.89 -30.57 -5.47
CA LEU A 45 -9.09 -30.91 -4.05
C LEU A 45 -10.33 -31.79 -3.89
N HIS A 46 -10.22 -32.79 -3.03
CA HIS A 46 -11.26 -33.77 -2.77
C HIS A 46 -11.78 -33.66 -1.33
N PRO A 47 -13.06 -33.99 -1.09
CA PRO A 47 -13.56 -34.12 0.27
C PRO A 47 -12.80 -35.18 1.07
N GLY A 48 -12.37 -34.83 2.26
CA GLY A 48 -11.61 -35.71 3.15
C GLY A 48 -10.09 -35.45 3.16
N GLU A 49 -9.61 -34.53 2.36
CA GLU A 49 -8.22 -34.09 2.46
C GLU A 49 -7.93 -33.34 3.75
N LEU A 50 -6.70 -33.43 4.23
CA LEU A 50 -6.27 -32.85 5.49
C LEU A 50 -6.10 -31.33 5.37
N VAL A 51 -6.47 -30.63 6.44
CA VAL A 51 -6.18 -29.21 6.63
C VAL A 51 -5.36 -29.03 7.88
N GLU A 52 -4.16 -28.50 7.74
CA GLU A 52 -3.20 -28.31 8.84
C GLU A 52 -3.12 -26.82 9.22
N GLY A 53 -3.32 -26.52 10.51
CA GLY A 53 -3.14 -25.17 11.04
C GLY A 53 -1.68 -24.83 11.29
N THR A 54 -1.32 -23.57 11.10
CA THR A 54 0.04 -23.08 11.40
C THR A 54 0.15 -22.46 12.80
N GLY A 55 -0.97 -22.22 13.46
CA GLY A 55 -1.04 -21.52 14.75
C GLY A 55 -0.82 -20.01 14.67
N ALA A 56 -0.58 -19.46 13.48
CA ALA A 56 -0.30 -18.04 13.25
C ALA A 56 -1.21 -17.45 12.15
N ALA A 57 -1.51 -16.18 12.23
CA ALA A 57 -2.23 -15.46 11.19
C ALA A 57 -1.42 -15.36 9.90
N VAL A 58 -2.10 -15.11 8.77
CA VAL A 58 -1.43 -14.79 7.50
C VAL A 58 -0.55 -13.57 7.69
N SER A 59 0.75 -13.75 7.48
CA SER A 59 1.79 -12.78 7.80
C SER A 59 2.73 -12.59 6.64
N VAL A 60 3.44 -11.47 6.64
CA VAL A 60 4.55 -11.18 5.74
C VAL A 60 5.88 -11.35 6.44
N THR A 61 6.90 -11.67 5.68
CA THR A 61 8.30 -11.70 6.12
C THR A 61 8.91 -10.32 5.90
N LEU A 62 9.43 -9.72 6.96
CA LEU A 62 10.00 -8.38 6.96
C LEU A 62 11.49 -8.45 7.24
N ALA A 63 12.32 -8.16 6.25
CA ALA A 63 13.77 -8.21 6.29
C ALA A 63 14.37 -7.47 5.07
N PRO A 64 15.68 -7.27 5.00
CA PRO A 64 16.32 -6.78 3.78
C PRO A 64 16.02 -7.67 2.55
N GLY A 65 15.79 -7.05 1.41
CA GLY A 65 15.44 -7.73 0.15
C GLY A 65 14.02 -7.48 -0.34
N ILE A 66 13.21 -6.72 0.41
CA ILE A 66 11.87 -6.32 0.01
C ILE A 66 11.92 -5.31 -1.15
N LEU A 67 12.79 -4.30 -1.04
CA LEU A 67 12.96 -3.30 -2.10
C LEU A 67 13.59 -3.92 -3.35
N ASN A 68 13.29 -3.33 -4.49
CA ASN A 68 13.71 -3.82 -5.80
C ASN A 68 13.19 -5.23 -6.12
N ASN A 69 12.03 -5.59 -5.57
CA ASN A 69 11.42 -6.89 -5.74
C ASN A 69 9.97 -6.76 -6.22
N ILE A 70 9.48 -7.83 -6.82
CA ILE A 70 8.11 -7.92 -7.36
C ILE A 70 7.46 -9.14 -6.71
N PHE A 71 6.42 -8.90 -5.90
CA PHE A 71 5.68 -9.93 -5.20
C PHE A 71 4.28 -10.12 -5.78
N ASP A 72 3.70 -11.28 -5.52
CA ASP A 72 2.24 -11.47 -5.65
C ASP A 72 1.49 -10.97 -4.40
N GLY A 73 0.17 -11.20 -4.36
CA GLY A 73 -0.68 -10.71 -3.27
C GLY A 73 -0.39 -11.28 -1.88
N ILE A 74 0.35 -12.38 -1.77
CA ILE A 74 0.75 -13.05 -0.52
C ILE A 74 2.27 -13.07 -0.31
N GLU A 75 2.97 -12.10 -0.88
CA GLU A 75 4.42 -11.93 -0.75
C GLU A 75 5.26 -13.08 -1.35
N ARG A 76 4.79 -13.73 -2.41
CA ARG A 76 5.64 -14.65 -3.16
C ARG A 76 6.40 -13.90 -4.25
N PRO A 77 7.74 -14.00 -4.35
CA PRO A 77 8.51 -13.29 -5.37
C PRO A 77 8.25 -13.92 -6.75
N LEU A 78 7.77 -13.10 -7.68
CA LEU A 78 7.34 -13.59 -9.01
C LEU A 78 8.49 -14.14 -9.85
N GLU A 79 9.69 -13.56 -9.77
CA GLU A 79 10.87 -14.08 -10.47
C GLU A 79 11.22 -15.50 -10.02
N ARG A 80 11.21 -15.77 -8.72
CA ARG A 80 11.49 -17.10 -8.18
C ARG A 80 10.40 -18.11 -8.50
N ILE A 81 9.15 -17.68 -8.59
CA ILE A 81 8.05 -18.53 -9.05
C ILE A 81 8.28 -18.93 -10.50
N ALA A 82 8.65 -17.98 -11.37
CA ALA A 82 8.95 -18.22 -12.76
C ALA A 82 10.13 -19.18 -12.95
N ASP A 83 11.18 -19.06 -12.15
CA ASP A 83 12.36 -19.94 -12.19
C ASP A 83 12.01 -21.39 -11.83
N LYS A 84 11.07 -21.61 -10.92
CA LYS A 84 10.64 -22.96 -10.50
C LYS A 84 9.56 -23.57 -11.39
N GLY A 85 8.62 -22.78 -11.85
CA GLY A 85 7.41 -23.24 -12.53
C GLY A 85 7.29 -22.86 -14.01
N GLY A 86 8.22 -22.07 -14.55
CA GLY A 86 8.13 -21.52 -15.90
C GLY A 86 7.12 -20.40 -16.03
N ALA A 87 6.50 -20.25 -17.21
CA ALA A 87 5.60 -19.15 -17.53
C ALA A 87 4.24 -19.17 -16.77
N PHE A 88 3.94 -20.25 -16.05
CA PHE A 88 2.69 -20.40 -15.32
C PHE A 88 2.95 -20.60 -13.84
N ILE A 89 2.11 -19.97 -12.99
CA ILE A 89 2.12 -20.21 -11.54
C ILE A 89 1.50 -21.58 -11.29
N THR A 90 2.34 -22.57 -10.94
CA THR A 90 1.88 -23.90 -10.56
C THR A 90 1.35 -23.90 -9.13
N ARG A 91 0.31 -24.67 -8.90
CA ARG A 91 -0.31 -24.86 -7.57
C ARG A 91 0.71 -25.45 -6.58
N GLY A 92 0.61 -25.03 -5.31
CA GLY A 92 1.45 -25.54 -4.24
C GLY A 92 2.93 -25.16 -4.34
N VAL A 93 3.30 -24.23 -5.24
CA VAL A 93 4.68 -23.74 -5.31
C VAL A 93 5.03 -22.99 -4.03
N SER A 94 5.88 -23.57 -3.22
CA SER A 94 6.48 -22.92 -2.07
C SER A 94 7.80 -22.28 -2.47
N VAL A 95 7.90 -20.98 -2.28
CA VAL A 95 9.12 -20.18 -2.43
C VAL A 95 9.27 -19.31 -1.20
N ASP A 96 10.51 -19.13 -0.76
CA ASP A 96 10.79 -18.16 0.31
C ASP A 96 10.48 -16.74 -0.19
N ALA A 97 9.83 -15.95 0.64
CA ALA A 97 9.47 -14.56 0.31
C ALA A 97 10.72 -13.72 0.01
N LEU A 98 11.81 -13.94 0.75
CA LEU A 98 13.08 -13.23 0.60
C LEU A 98 14.23 -14.21 0.40
N ASP A 99 15.34 -13.70 -0.13
CA ASP A 99 16.55 -14.51 -0.34
C ASP A 99 17.25 -14.80 0.98
N ARG A 100 17.18 -16.05 1.43
CA ARG A 100 17.81 -16.51 2.68
C ARG A 100 19.30 -16.81 2.57
N GLN A 101 19.84 -16.87 1.37
CA GLN A 101 21.25 -17.19 1.13
C GLN A 101 22.09 -15.95 0.88
N LYS A 102 21.47 -14.85 0.50
CA LYS A 102 22.15 -13.59 0.25
C LYS A 102 22.83 -13.07 1.51
N LEU A 103 24.09 -12.71 1.39
CA LEU A 103 24.85 -12.04 2.44
C LEU A 103 24.66 -10.54 2.35
N TRP A 104 24.36 -9.92 3.49
CA TRP A 104 24.17 -8.49 3.64
C TRP A 104 25.26 -7.91 4.51
N GLU A 105 25.89 -6.83 4.04
CA GLU A 105 26.81 -6.05 4.84
C GLU A 105 26.03 -5.44 6.02
N THR A 106 26.44 -5.76 7.25
CA THR A 106 25.69 -5.46 8.45
C THR A 106 26.53 -4.70 9.45
N HIS A 107 26.03 -3.54 9.89
CA HIS A 107 26.59 -2.75 10.96
C HIS A 107 25.70 -2.86 12.20
N ILE A 108 26.26 -3.38 13.30
CA ILE A 108 25.54 -3.55 14.56
C ILE A 108 25.53 -2.22 15.33
N THR A 109 24.33 -1.82 15.79
CA THR A 109 24.11 -0.51 16.41
C THR A 109 23.89 -0.57 17.93
N VAL A 110 23.86 -1.77 18.52
CA VAL A 110 23.71 -1.99 19.96
C VAL A 110 24.90 -2.73 20.53
N ALA A 111 25.11 -2.59 21.84
CA ALA A 111 26.18 -3.25 22.58
C ALA A 111 25.63 -4.12 23.72
N GLU A 112 26.45 -5.03 24.24
CA GLU A 112 26.10 -5.81 25.43
C GLU A 112 25.75 -4.91 26.60
N GLY A 113 24.69 -5.23 27.32
CA GLY A 113 24.17 -4.45 28.43
C GLY A 113 23.13 -3.40 28.05
N ASP A 114 22.95 -3.09 26.78
CA ASP A 114 21.92 -2.15 26.34
C ASP A 114 20.53 -2.71 26.61
N MET A 115 19.63 -1.85 27.07
CA MET A 115 18.22 -2.16 27.14
C MET A 115 17.57 -1.85 25.79
N VAL A 116 16.82 -2.81 25.26
CA VAL A 116 16.11 -2.69 23.98
C VAL A 116 14.64 -2.99 24.16
N GLN A 117 13.83 -2.35 23.32
CA GLN A 117 12.39 -2.54 23.27
C GLN A 117 11.93 -2.62 21.81
N GLY A 118 10.68 -2.96 21.59
CA GLY A 118 10.10 -2.99 20.25
C GLY A 118 10.39 -1.71 19.48
N GLY A 119 10.90 -1.84 18.27
CA GLY A 119 11.31 -0.74 17.41
C GLY A 119 12.74 -0.26 17.58
N THR A 120 13.48 -0.66 18.61
CA THR A 120 14.91 -0.33 18.76
C THR A 120 15.70 -0.88 17.57
N ILE A 121 16.50 -0.03 16.93
CA ILE A 121 17.34 -0.41 15.81
C ILE A 121 18.55 -1.18 16.33
N ILE A 122 18.72 -2.41 15.88
CA ILE A 122 19.82 -3.30 16.29
C ILE A 122 20.92 -3.42 15.23
N ALA A 123 20.60 -3.14 13.98
CA ALA A 123 21.56 -3.18 12.89
C ALA A 123 21.11 -2.30 11.71
N GLU A 124 22.08 -1.87 10.93
CA GLU A 124 21.85 -1.15 9.68
C GLU A 124 22.47 -1.94 8.52
N VAL A 125 21.72 -2.06 7.44
CA VAL A 125 22.08 -2.82 6.24
C VAL A 125 21.82 -1.97 5.00
N PRO A 126 22.81 -1.69 4.14
CA PRO A 126 22.57 -1.08 2.84
C PRO A 126 21.76 -2.04 1.97
N GLU A 127 20.45 -1.88 1.93
CA GLU A 127 19.55 -2.75 1.16
C GLU A 127 19.65 -2.47 -0.33
N THR A 128 19.64 -1.18 -0.69
CA THR A 128 19.84 -0.68 -2.04
C THR A 128 20.77 0.53 -2.01
N ARG A 129 21.11 1.08 -3.18
CA ARG A 129 21.90 2.31 -3.27
C ARG A 129 21.19 3.52 -2.65
N ALA A 130 19.87 3.48 -2.58
CA ALA A 130 19.04 4.59 -2.12
C ALA A 130 18.65 4.45 -0.64
N ILE A 131 18.54 3.24 -0.11
CA ILE A 131 17.90 2.98 1.18
C ILE A 131 18.78 2.12 2.08
N VAL A 132 18.96 2.59 3.31
CA VAL A 132 19.55 1.84 4.42
C VAL A 132 18.42 1.17 5.20
N HIS A 133 18.43 -0.16 5.22
CA HIS A 133 17.48 -0.95 6.00
C HIS A 133 17.89 -0.95 7.47
N LYS A 134 16.96 -0.57 8.33
CA LYS A 134 17.17 -0.54 9.78
C LYS A 134 16.47 -1.75 10.39
N CYS A 135 17.25 -2.75 10.77
CA CYS A 135 16.73 -3.93 11.45
C CYS A 135 16.32 -3.57 12.88
N MET A 136 15.11 -3.91 13.27
CA MET A 136 14.51 -3.49 14.52
C MET A 136 14.15 -4.68 15.40
N VAL A 137 14.08 -4.45 16.70
CA VAL A 137 13.44 -5.38 17.63
C VAL A 137 11.96 -5.47 17.29
N PRO A 138 11.38 -6.68 17.17
CA PRO A 138 9.97 -6.83 16.91
C PRO A 138 9.09 -6.13 17.96
N PRO A 139 7.93 -5.57 17.56
CA PRO A 139 6.99 -4.98 18.51
C PRO A 139 6.59 -5.94 19.64
N GLY A 140 6.52 -5.42 20.87
CA GLY A 140 6.15 -6.21 22.05
C GLY A 140 7.29 -7.05 22.64
N VAL A 141 8.50 -6.91 22.13
CA VAL A 141 9.70 -7.59 22.66
C VAL A 141 10.57 -6.57 23.40
N GLU A 142 10.93 -6.89 24.64
CA GLU A 142 11.76 -6.06 25.49
C GLU A 142 12.79 -6.92 26.23
N GLY A 143 13.98 -6.41 26.42
CA GLY A 143 15.01 -7.12 27.16
C GLY A 143 16.35 -6.37 27.19
N THR A 144 17.37 -7.06 27.74
CA THR A 144 18.74 -6.57 27.82
C THR A 144 19.61 -7.37 26.87
N VAL A 145 20.44 -6.70 26.11
CA VAL A 145 21.38 -7.33 25.18
C VAL A 145 22.45 -8.10 25.97
N VAL A 146 22.54 -9.40 25.72
CA VAL A 146 23.55 -10.29 26.37
C VAL A 146 24.69 -10.66 25.45
N SER A 147 24.48 -10.66 24.13
CA SER A 147 25.54 -10.86 23.15
C SER A 147 25.22 -10.21 21.80
N VAL A 148 26.23 -9.78 21.11
CA VAL A 148 26.15 -9.23 19.75
C VAL A 148 27.23 -9.86 18.89
N VAL A 149 26.96 -10.00 17.57
CA VAL A 149 27.99 -10.39 16.60
C VAL A 149 28.79 -9.16 16.15
N PRO A 150 30.04 -9.33 15.67
CA PRO A 150 30.78 -8.22 15.09
C PRO A 150 30.16 -7.77 13.76
N ASP A 151 30.47 -6.56 13.31
CA ASP A 151 30.12 -6.10 11.97
C ASP A 151 30.68 -7.06 10.93
N GLY A 152 29.92 -7.32 9.91
CA GLY A 152 30.28 -8.28 8.86
C GLY A 152 29.14 -8.58 7.91
N GLU A 153 29.27 -9.64 7.15
CA GLU A 153 28.26 -10.12 6.19
C GLU A 153 27.45 -11.26 6.80
N TYR A 154 26.13 -11.10 6.81
CA TYR A 154 25.20 -12.07 7.38
C TYR A 154 24.00 -12.28 6.47
N THR A 155 23.41 -13.47 6.56
CA THR A 155 22.09 -13.74 5.98
C THR A 155 20.98 -13.14 6.87
N ILE A 156 19.78 -13.07 6.34
CA ILE A 156 18.63 -12.49 7.08
C ILE A 156 18.20 -13.33 8.29
N ASP A 157 18.53 -14.62 8.32
CA ASP A 157 18.11 -15.55 9.38
C ASP A 157 19.19 -15.79 10.44
N GLU A 158 20.43 -15.34 10.23
CA GLU A 158 21.49 -15.46 11.22
C GLU A 158 21.22 -14.59 12.44
N THR A 159 21.49 -15.14 13.62
CA THR A 159 21.35 -14.40 14.88
C THR A 159 22.36 -13.28 14.95
N LEU A 160 21.90 -12.04 15.07
CA LEU A 160 22.74 -10.85 15.21
C LEU A 160 22.90 -10.43 16.68
N VAL A 161 21.81 -10.49 17.43
CA VAL A 161 21.72 -10.02 18.79
C VAL A 161 20.94 -11.04 19.61
N THR A 162 21.46 -11.40 20.78
CA THR A 162 20.71 -12.19 21.78
C THR A 162 20.35 -11.29 22.93
N ILE A 163 19.08 -11.29 23.33
CA ILE A 163 18.56 -10.53 24.47
C ILE A 163 18.06 -11.46 25.55
N GLU A 164 18.12 -10.99 26.80
CA GLU A 164 17.47 -11.63 27.95
C GLU A 164 16.20 -10.88 28.27
N LEU A 165 15.06 -11.57 28.18
CA LEU A 165 13.74 -11.05 28.53
C LEU A 165 13.60 -10.91 30.05
N PHE A 166 12.60 -10.14 30.51
CA PHE A 166 12.36 -9.94 31.94
C PHE A 166 12.02 -11.24 32.73
N ASN A 167 11.55 -12.29 32.02
CA ASN A 167 11.34 -13.61 32.60
C ASN A 167 12.60 -14.48 32.68
N GLY A 168 13.76 -13.98 32.26
CA GLY A 168 15.03 -14.70 32.22
C GLY A 168 15.26 -15.58 31.00
N GLU A 169 14.29 -15.65 30.09
CA GLU A 169 14.46 -16.37 28.83
C GLU A 169 15.37 -15.59 27.87
N LYS A 170 16.21 -16.31 27.14
CA LYS A 170 17.02 -15.73 26.05
C LYS A 170 16.26 -15.81 24.73
N ARG A 171 16.26 -14.70 24.00
CA ARG A 171 15.69 -14.59 22.67
C ARG A 171 16.74 -14.14 21.67
N GLU A 172 16.84 -14.89 20.60
CA GLU A 172 17.71 -14.56 19.47
C GLU A 172 16.98 -13.65 18.48
N LEU A 173 17.62 -12.57 18.07
CA LEU A 173 17.12 -11.62 17.09
C LEU A 173 17.97 -11.67 15.83
N SER A 174 17.31 -11.80 14.69
CA SER A 174 17.90 -11.72 13.36
C SER A 174 17.40 -10.46 12.64
N MET A 175 17.73 -10.33 11.35
CA MET A 175 17.16 -9.27 10.51
C MET A 175 15.67 -9.50 10.21
N THR A 176 15.18 -10.73 10.38
CA THR A 176 13.83 -11.13 10.00
C THR A 176 12.85 -10.98 11.14
N GLN A 177 11.68 -10.44 10.80
CA GLN A 177 10.50 -10.51 11.64
C GLN A 177 9.26 -10.80 10.78
N HIS A 178 8.20 -11.31 11.42
CA HIS A 178 6.94 -11.61 10.77
C HIS A 178 5.84 -10.72 11.36
N TRP A 179 4.93 -10.26 10.53
CA TRP A 179 3.80 -9.45 10.98
C TRP A 179 2.51 -9.83 10.26
N PRO A 180 1.39 -9.97 11.00
CA PRO A 180 0.08 -10.24 10.40
C PRO A 180 -0.36 -9.08 9.50
N ILE A 181 -0.76 -9.38 8.26
CA ILE A 181 -1.09 -8.33 7.27
C ILE A 181 -2.32 -7.51 7.64
N ARG A 182 -3.27 -8.10 8.38
CA ARG A 182 -4.53 -7.45 8.74
C ARG A 182 -4.44 -6.59 10.01
N VAL A 183 -3.32 -6.64 10.70
CA VAL A 183 -3.10 -5.90 11.94
C VAL A 183 -2.18 -4.71 11.66
N PRO A 184 -2.60 -3.47 11.92
CA PRO A 184 -1.73 -2.31 11.83
C PRO A 184 -0.50 -2.46 12.74
N ARG A 185 0.67 -2.04 12.27
CA ARG A 185 1.87 -2.04 13.10
C ARG A 185 1.77 -0.92 14.15
N PRO A 186 2.15 -1.19 15.41
CA PRO A 186 2.01 -0.23 16.48
C PRO A 186 2.94 0.96 16.30
N VAL A 187 2.47 2.12 16.75
CA VAL A 187 3.21 3.37 16.78
C VAL A 187 3.12 4.00 18.16
N SER A 188 4.06 4.88 18.48
CA SER A 188 4.04 5.59 19.75
C SER A 188 2.96 6.67 19.76
N ARG A 189 2.83 7.42 18.66
CA ARG A 189 1.93 8.56 18.54
C ARG A 189 1.60 8.87 17.08
N ARG A 190 0.38 9.32 16.83
CA ARG A 190 -0.01 9.90 15.54
C ARG A 190 0.16 11.42 15.59
N PHE A 191 0.82 11.98 14.59
CA PHE A 191 0.92 13.43 14.41
C PHE A 191 -0.17 13.97 13.49
N PRO A 192 -0.57 15.24 13.66
CA PRO A 192 -1.42 15.92 12.69
C PRO A 192 -0.67 16.11 11.36
N ALA A 193 -1.42 16.18 10.28
CA ALA A 193 -0.87 16.50 8.97
C ALA A 193 -0.37 17.96 8.97
N SER A 194 0.91 18.16 8.72
CA SER A 194 1.52 19.51 8.77
C SER A 194 2.57 19.76 7.69
N VAL A 195 2.99 18.73 6.97
CA VAL A 195 4.01 18.80 5.91
C VAL A 195 3.41 18.24 4.63
N PRO A 196 3.48 18.94 3.48
CA PRO A 196 2.99 18.42 2.22
C PRO A 196 3.87 17.28 1.70
N LEU A 197 3.22 16.30 1.06
CA LEU A 197 3.89 15.38 0.14
C LEU A 197 3.96 16.09 -1.21
N VAL A 198 5.14 16.52 -1.61
CA VAL A 198 5.34 17.15 -2.92
C VAL A 198 5.28 16.07 -4.00
N THR A 199 4.27 16.15 -4.86
CA THR A 199 4.03 15.14 -5.89
C THR A 199 4.83 15.37 -7.17
N GLY A 200 5.32 16.59 -7.37
CA GLY A 200 5.96 17.03 -8.60
C GLY A 200 4.98 17.42 -9.72
N GLN A 201 3.68 17.28 -9.48
CA GLN A 201 2.63 17.70 -10.39
C GLN A 201 2.11 19.08 -9.99
N ARG A 202 2.26 20.09 -10.85
CA ARG A 202 1.92 21.49 -10.52
C ARG A 202 0.49 21.66 -10.06
N ILE A 203 -0.47 21.05 -10.76
CA ILE A 203 -1.89 21.17 -10.42
C ILE A 203 -2.20 20.59 -9.04
N LEU A 204 -1.55 19.49 -8.66
CA LEU A 204 -1.75 18.87 -7.36
C LEU A 204 -1.10 19.70 -6.26
N ASP A 205 0.16 20.03 -6.42
CA ASP A 205 0.94 20.71 -5.36
C ASP A 205 0.48 22.15 -5.11
N THR A 206 -0.09 22.80 -6.12
CA THR A 206 -0.60 24.20 -5.97
C THR A 206 -2.06 24.27 -5.59
N MET A 207 -2.91 23.41 -6.13
CA MET A 207 -4.36 23.53 -6.00
C MET A 207 -4.98 22.48 -5.08
N PHE A 208 -4.46 21.25 -5.11
CA PHE A 208 -5.03 20.10 -4.39
C PHE A 208 -3.96 19.31 -3.64
N PRO A 209 -3.20 19.96 -2.74
CA PRO A 209 -2.06 19.33 -2.08
C PRO A 209 -2.50 18.19 -1.16
N ILE A 210 -1.65 17.17 -1.08
CA ILE A 210 -1.73 16.09 -0.11
C ILE A 210 -0.65 16.29 0.95
N ALA A 211 -0.95 15.94 2.18
CA ALA A 211 0.04 15.91 3.25
C ALA A 211 0.83 14.60 3.27
N LYS A 212 2.05 14.62 3.78
CA LYS A 212 2.74 13.39 4.19
C LYS A 212 1.92 12.68 5.26
N GLY A 213 1.68 11.40 5.04
CA GLY A 213 0.73 10.64 5.85
C GLY A 213 -0.74 10.88 5.49
N GLY A 214 -1.01 11.56 4.37
CA GLY A 214 -2.35 11.85 3.90
C GLY A 214 -2.95 10.76 3.02
N THR A 215 -4.21 10.99 2.67
CA THR A 215 -5.00 10.09 1.82
C THR A 215 -5.54 10.83 0.60
N ALA A 216 -5.40 10.22 -0.56
CA ALA A 216 -5.94 10.75 -1.81
C ALA A 216 -6.58 9.64 -2.65
N ALA A 217 -7.59 10.01 -3.42
CA ALA A 217 -8.16 9.16 -4.45
C ALA A 217 -7.98 9.77 -5.83
N ILE A 218 -7.68 8.93 -6.82
CA ILE A 218 -7.64 9.29 -8.23
C ILE A 218 -8.76 8.53 -8.95
N PRO A 219 -9.99 9.02 -8.94
CA PRO A 219 -11.06 8.40 -9.69
C PRO A 219 -11.03 8.84 -11.15
N GLY A 220 -11.25 7.88 -12.03
CA GLY A 220 -11.32 8.14 -13.46
C GLY A 220 -11.75 6.93 -14.26
N GLY A 221 -12.46 7.16 -15.35
CA GLY A 221 -12.83 6.12 -16.29
C GLY A 221 -11.62 5.56 -17.05
N PHE A 222 -11.87 4.55 -17.86
CA PHE A 222 -10.84 3.97 -18.72
C PHE A 222 -10.23 5.04 -19.66
N GLY A 223 -8.90 5.01 -19.79
CA GLY A 223 -8.18 5.90 -20.70
C GLY A 223 -8.00 7.35 -20.22
N THR A 224 -8.37 7.67 -18.99
CA THR A 224 -8.19 9.02 -18.42
C THR A 224 -6.80 9.27 -17.83
N GLY A 225 -5.95 8.26 -17.78
CA GLY A 225 -4.56 8.39 -17.34
C GLY A 225 -4.33 8.17 -15.83
N LYS A 226 -5.18 7.37 -15.15
CA LYS A 226 -4.98 7.02 -13.72
C LYS A 226 -3.59 6.46 -13.43
N THR A 227 -3.25 5.38 -14.11
CA THR A 227 -1.98 4.68 -13.94
C THR A 227 -0.80 5.60 -14.24
N MET A 228 -0.86 6.35 -15.34
CA MET A 228 0.19 7.30 -15.70
C MET A 228 0.34 8.42 -14.66
N THR A 229 -0.75 8.92 -14.10
CA THR A 229 -0.69 9.92 -13.03
C THR A 229 0.00 9.35 -11.79
N GLN A 230 -0.31 8.13 -11.39
CA GLN A 230 0.37 7.45 -10.27
C GLN A 230 1.85 7.21 -10.56
N HIS A 231 2.22 6.80 -11.76
CA HIS A 231 3.63 6.64 -12.17
C HIS A 231 4.40 7.97 -12.09
N GLN A 232 3.81 9.06 -12.53
CA GLN A 232 4.42 10.38 -12.44
C GLN A 232 4.61 10.82 -10.98
N ILE A 233 3.63 10.56 -10.13
CA ILE A 233 3.74 10.83 -8.68
C ILE A 233 4.83 9.95 -8.06
N ALA A 234 4.88 8.67 -8.39
CA ALA A 234 5.93 7.77 -7.92
C ALA A 234 7.33 8.25 -8.28
N LYS A 235 7.51 8.71 -9.53
CA LYS A 235 8.78 9.18 -10.04
C LYS A 235 9.23 10.51 -9.41
N TRP A 236 8.33 11.48 -9.30
CA TRP A 236 8.66 12.86 -8.96
C TRP A 236 8.39 13.25 -7.51
N SER A 237 7.66 12.43 -6.76
CA SER A 237 7.34 12.74 -5.37
C SER A 237 8.59 12.77 -4.49
N ASP A 238 8.49 13.46 -3.37
CA ASP A 238 9.52 13.51 -2.35
C ASP A 238 9.42 12.37 -1.32
N ALA A 239 8.60 11.36 -1.57
CA ALA A 239 8.57 10.13 -0.78
C ALA A 239 9.90 9.38 -0.89
N ASP A 240 10.35 8.81 0.22
CA ASP A 240 11.59 8.02 0.26
C ASP A 240 11.41 6.66 -0.43
N ILE A 241 10.26 6.03 -0.20
CA ILE A 241 9.95 4.67 -0.66
C ILE A 241 8.55 4.66 -1.30
N ILE A 242 8.43 3.92 -2.40
CA ILE A 242 7.18 3.68 -3.11
C ILE A 242 6.79 2.22 -3.00
N ILE A 243 5.57 1.96 -2.56
CA ILE A 243 4.93 0.65 -2.64
C ILE A 243 3.80 0.74 -3.66
N TYR A 244 3.99 0.10 -4.81
CA TYR A 244 2.98 0.06 -5.85
C TYR A 244 2.21 -1.27 -5.79
N ILE A 245 0.89 -1.19 -5.68
CA ILE A 245 0.00 -2.34 -5.58
C ILE A 245 -0.87 -2.38 -6.83
N GLY A 246 -0.58 -3.30 -7.75
CA GLY A 246 -1.45 -3.62 -8.87
C GLY A 246 -2.47 -4.66 -8.43
N CYS A 247 -3.67 -4.22 -8.07
CA CYS A 247 -4.74 -5.05 -7.56
C CYS A 247 -5.78 -5.31 -8.63
N GLY A 248 -5.80 -6.53 -9.19
CA GLY A 248 -6.81 -6.98 -10.12
C GLY A 248 -6.75 -6.38 -11.52
N GLU A 249 -5.63 -5.74 -11.88
CA GLU A 249 -5.41 -5.21 -13.21
C GLU A 249 -5.19 -6.33 -14.24
N ARG A 250 -5.35 -6.01 -15.51
CA ARG A 250 -5.11 -6.98 -16.58
C ARG A 250 -3.65 -7.34 -16.69
N GLY A 251 -3.35 -8.57 -17.06
CA GLY A 251 -1.97 -9.05 -17.16
C GLY A 251 -1.08 -8.21 -18.07
N ASN A 252 -1.60 -7.77 -19.23
CA ASN A 252 -0.86 -6.91 -20.15
C ASN A 252 -0.60 -5.51 -19.59
N GLU A 253 -1.55 -4.94 -18.84
CA GLU A 253 -1.36 -3.65 -18.16
C GLU A 253 -0.31 -3.76 -17.05
N MET A 254 -0.34 -4.85 -16.27
CA MET A 254 0.69 -5.11 -15.25
C MET A 254 2.06 -5.31 -15.86
N THR A 255 2.18 -6.04 -16.97
CA THR A 255 3.46 -6.20 -17.66
C THR A 255 4.04 -4.85 -18.07
N GLN A 256 3.21 -3.98 -18.63
CA GLN A 256 3.62 -2.63 -19.00
C GLN A 256 4.08 -1.82 -17.77
N VAL A 257 3.35 -1.89 -16.66
CA VAL A 257 3.73 -1.24 -15.40
C VAL A 257 5.09 -1.74 -14.92
N LEU A 258 5.32 -3.05 -14.93
CA LEU A 258 6.58 -3.66 -14.50
C LEU A 258 7.76 -3.22 -15.38
N GLU A 259 7.56 -3.21 -16.71
CA GLU A 259 8.57 -2.73 -17.67
C GLU A 259 8.90 -1.25 -17.45
N GLU A 260 7.86 -0.40 -17.35
CA GLU A 260 8.04 1.04 -17.12
C GLU A 260 8.77 1.33 -15.80
N PHE A 261 8.39 0.68 -14.69
CA PHE A 261 9.09 0.87 -13.41
C PHE A 261 10.53 0.38 -13.44
N SER A 262 10.82 -0.68 -14.18
CA SER A 262 12.18 -1.21 -14.33
C SER A 262 13.09 -0.26 -15.12
N GLU A 263 12.53 0.53 -16.04
CA GLU A 263 13.26 1.48 -16.88
C GLU A 263 13.33 2.88 -16.28
N LEU A 264 12.42 3.21 -15.33
CA LEU A 264 12.41 4.55 -14.73
C LEU A 264 13.65 4.81 -13.89
N VAL A 265 14.17 6.02 -14.05
CA VAL A 265 15.30 6.54 -13.27
C VAL A 265 14.76 7.56 -12.28
N ASP A 266 15.19 7.47 -11.04
CA ASP A 266 14.89 8.46 -10.00
C ASP A 266 15.59 9.79 -10.37
N PRO A 267 14.83 10.86 -10.64
CA PRO A 267 15.41 12.13 -11.08
C PRO A 267 16.29 12.81 -10.01
N LYS A 268 16.14 12.42 -8.74
CA LYS A 268 16.91 12.99 -7.64
C LYS A 268 18.28 12.36 -7.48
N SER A 269 18.36 11.04 -7.61
CA SER A 269 19.59 10.28 -7.36
C SER A 269 20.30 9.83 -8.64
N GLY A 270 19.60 9.78 -9.78
CA GLY A 270 20.08 9.19 -11.02
C GLY A 270 20.14 7.66 -11.00
N ASN A 271 19.72 7.03 -9.91
CA ASN A 271 19.65 5.57 -9.77
C ASN A 271 18.31 5.02 -10.30
N PRO A 272 18.20 3.71 -10.57
CA PRO A 272 16.92 3.12 -10.91
C PRO A 272 15.86 3.39 -9.85
N LEU A 273 14.64 3.73 -10.27
CA LEU A 273 13.53 3.99 -9.35
C LEU A 273 13.19 2.74 -8.51
N MET A 274 13.41 1.55 -9.06
CA MET A 274 13.22 0.28 -8.35
C MET A 274 14.09 0.14 -7.08
N ASP A 275 15.21 0.85 -6.98
CA ASP A 275 16.05 0.82 -5.77
C ASP A 275 15.33 1.35 -4.51
N ARG A 276 14.24 2.11 -4.70
CA ARG A 276 13.37 2.59 -3.61
C ARG A 276 11.91 2.16 -3.77
N THR A 277 11.65 1.14 -4.57
CA THR A 277 10.29 0.69 -4.92
C THR A 277 10.13 -0.79 -4.68
N THR A 278 8.95 -1.18 -4.21
CA THR A 278 8.46 -2.56 -4.19
C THR A 278 7.16 -2.62 -4.99
N LEU A 279 7.05 -3.61 -5.88
CA LEU A 279 5.85 -3.85 -6.66
C LEU A 279 5.12 -5.08 -6.12
N ILE A 280 3.81 -4.96 -5.98
CA ILE A 280 2.91 -6.07 -5.69
C ILE A 280 2.00 -6.20 -6.90
N ALA A 281 2.12 -7.32 -7.62
CA ALA A 281 1.37 -7.58 -8.82
C ALA A 281 0.40 -8.75 -8.60
N ASN A 282 -0.88 -8.43 -8.49
CA ASN A 282 -1.96 -9.42 -8.46
C ASN A 282 -2.94 -9.14 -9.60
N THR A 283 -2.82 -9.92 -10.67
CA THR A 283 -3.61 -9.74 -11.88
C THR A 283 -5.04 -10.28 -11.73
N SER A 284 -5.92 -9.87 -12.64
CA SER A 284 -7.34 -10.25 -12.60
C SER A 284 -7.62 -11.75 -12.76
N ASN A 285 -6.67 -12.49 -13.31
CA ASN A 285 -6.75 -13.95 -13.47
C ASN A 285 -6.15 -14.75 -12.31
N MET A 286 -5.54 -14.08 -11.34
CA MET A 286 -5.09 -14.69 -10.10
C MET A 286 -6.26 -14.90 -9.13
N PRO A 287 -6.14 -15.80 -8.14
CA PRO A 287 -7.21 -16.08 -7.18
C PRO A 287 -7.71 -14.83 -6.44
N VAL A 288 -9.02 -14.76 -6.24
CA VAL A 288 -9.69 -13.61 -5.62
C VAL A 288 -9.19 -13.31 -4.22
N ALA A 289 -8.92 -14.35 -3.44
CA ALA A 289 -8.39 -14.20 -2.08
C ALA A 289 -7.03 -13.50 -2.05
N ALA A 290 -6.14 -13.87 -2.96
CA ALA A 290 -4.83 -13.22 -3.09
C ALA A 290 -4.97 -11.75 -3.52
N ARG A 291 -5.95 -11.44 -4.37
CA ARG A 291 -6.28 -10.08 -4.76
C ARG A 291 -6.73 -9.25 -3.55
N GLU A 292 -7.61 -9.81 -2.74
CA GLU A 292 -8.05 -9.15 -1.51
C GLU A 292 -6.90 -8.93 -0.52
N ALA A 293 -6.02 -9.92 -0.35
CA ALA A 293 -4.88 -9.83 0.55
C ALA A 293 -3.80 -8.85 0.07
N SER A 294 -3.66 -8.60 -1.23
CA SER A 294 -2.60 -7.77 -1.81
C SER A 294 -2.54 -6.37 -1.22
N ILE A 295 -3.67 -5.78 -0.93
CA ILE A 295 -3.80 -4.46 -0.30
C ILE A 295 -3.15 -4.46 1.09
N TYR A 296 -3.44 -5.46 1.91
CA TYR A 296 -2.91 -5.57 3.26
C TYR A 296 -1.42 -5.91 3.27
N THR A 297 -0.97 -6.71 2.33
CA THR A 297 0.46 -6.99 2.13
C THR A 297 1.23 -5.70 1.87
N GLY A 298 0.76 -4.88 0.93
CA GLY A 298 1.36 -3.59 0.63
C GLY A 298 1.35 -2.62 1.81
N LEU A 299 0.25 -2.54 2.54
CA LEU A 299 0.15 -1.73 3.75
C LEU A 299 1.18 -2.14 4.80
N THR A 300 1.34 -3.42 5.04
CA THR A 300 2.26 -3.92 6.07
C THR A 300 3.72 -3.65 5.68
N LEU A 301 4.09 -3.84 4.42
CA LEU A 301 5.42 -3.48 3.93
C LEU A 301 5.69 -1.98 4.08
N ALA A 302 4.72 -1.15 3.76
CA ALA A 302 4.83 0.30 3.91
C ALA A 302 5.00 0.72 5.38
N GLU A 303 4.21 0.16 6.28
CA GLU A 303 4.31 0.42 7.72
C GLU A 303 5.66 -0.03 8.31
N TYR A 304 6.22 -1.12 7.80
CA TYR A 304 7.54 -1.59 8.22
C TYR A 304 8.63 -0.57 7.91
N TYR A 305 8.67 -0.02 6.70
CA TYR A 305 9.62 1.03 6.33
C TYR A 305 9.32 2.37 7.01
N ARG A 306 8.06 2.68 7.26
CA ARG A 306 7.69 3.82 8.10
C ARG A 306 8.32 3.72 9.49
N ASP A 307 8.31 2.55 10.10
CA ASP A 307 8.89 2.30 11.42
C ASP A 307 10.40 2.55 11.46
N MET A 308 11.07 2.52 10.31
CA MET A 308 12.47 2.94 10.17
C MET A 308 12.66 4.46 10.11
N GLY A 309 11.57 5.23 10.01
CA GLY A 309 11.60 6.68 9.88
C GLY A 309 11.50 7.20 8.45
N TYR A 310 11.17 6.36 7.48
CA TYR A 310 10.99 6.76 6.09
C TYR A 310 9.58 7.28 5.80
N ASP A 311 9.49 8.17 4.81
CA ASP A 311 8.23 8.60 4.22
C ASP A 311 7.88 7.67 3.06
N VAL A 312 6.84 6.86 3.25
CA VAL A 312 6.40 5.86 2.27
C VAL A 312 5.12 6.31 1.60
N ALA A 313 5.06 6.20 0.29
CA ALA A 313 3.85 6.41 -0.49
C ALA A 313 3.35 5.09 -1.08
N ILE A 314 2.08 4.80 -0.86
CA ILE A 314 1.38 3.66 -1.45
C ILE A 314 0.58 4.14 -2.66
N MET A 315 0.80 3.49 -3.81
CA MET A 315 0.01 3.64 -5.01
C MET A 315 -0.82 2.36 -5.19
N ALA A 316 -2.12 2.41 -4.96
CA ALA A 316 -3.01 1.27 -5.17
C ALA A 316 -3.78 1.43 -6.47
N ASP A 317 -3.60 0.52 -7.41
CA ASP A 317 -4.30 0.49 -8.70
C ASP A 317 -4.93 -0.89 -8.94
N SER A 318 -6.22 -1.05 -8.74
CA SER A 318 -7.17 -0.06 -8.22
C SER A 318 -7.93 -0.60 -7.01
N THR A 319 -8.41 0.30 -6.17
CA THR A 319 -9.27 -0.05 -5.04
C THR A 319 -10.64 -0.56 -5.49
N SER A 320 -11.09 -0.21 -6.70
CA SER A 320 -12.31 -0.78 -7.30
C SER A 320 -12.20 -2.28 -7.51
N ARG A 321 -11.04 -2.76 -7.96
CA ARG A 321 -10.80 -4.19 -8.15
C ARG A 321 -10.72 -4.95 -6.83
N TRP A 322 -10.20 -4.31 -5.81
CA TRP A 322 -10.25 -4.83 -4.45
C TRP A 322 -11.70 -4.93 -3.93
N ALA A 323 -12.51 -3.90 -4.15
CA ALA A 323 -13.94 -3.93 -3.80
C ALA A 323 -14.70 -5.02 -4.56
N GLU A 324 -14.40 -5.24 -5.84
CA GLU A 324 -14.93 -6.37 -6.61
C GLU A 324 -14.53 -7.72 -6.00
N ALA A 325 -13.31 -7.87 -5.52
CA ALA A 325 -12.88 -9.06 -4.80
C ALA A 325 -13.71 -9.28 -3.52
N LEU A 326 -13.94 -8.23 -2.74
CA LEU A 326 -14.81 -8.31 -1.56
C LEU A 326 -16.24 -8.73 -1.93
N ARG A 327 -16.78 -8.19 -3.04
CA ARG A 327 -18.11 -8.56 -3.55
C ARG A 327 -18.18 -10.03 -3.96
N GLU A 328 -17.19 -10.53 -4.67
CA GLU A 328 -17.13 -11.93 -5.07
C GLU A 328 -17.02 -12.87 -3.86
N LEU A 329 -16.20 -12.52 -2.88
CA LEU A 329 -16.05 -13.31 -1.65
C LEU A 329 -17.34 -13.36 -0.84
N SER A 330 -17.98 -12.21 -0.63
CA SER A 330 -19.25 -12.14 0.09
C SER A 330 -20.37 -12.92 -0.61
N GLY A 331 -20.38 -12.87 -1.96
CA GLY A 331 -21.32 -13.67 -2.77
C GLY A 331 -21.11 -15.17 -2.62
N ARG A 332 -19.86 -15.63 -2.58
CA ARG A 332 -19.53 -17.05 -2.34
C ARG A 332 -19.86 -17.52 -0.93
N LEU A 333 -19.86 -16.60 0.05
CA LEU A 333 -20.26 -16.87 1.43
C LEU A 333 -21.76 -16.73 1.66
N GLU A 334 -22.53 -16.42 0.62
CA GLU A 334 -23.97 -16.20 0.67
C GLU A 334 -24.37 -15.10 1.68
N GLU A 335 -23.49 -14.09 1.85
CA GLU A 335 -23.79 -12.93 2.67
C GLU A 335 -24.83 -12.05 1.97
N MET A 336 -25.68 -11.38 2.79
CA MET A 336 -26.71 -10.50 2.22
C MET A 336 -26.04 -9.30 1.51
N PRO A 337 -26.28 -9.10 0.20
CA PRO A 337 -25.72 -8.00 -0.51
C PRO A 337 -26.35 -6.66 -0.13
N ALA A 338 -25.56 -5.60 -0.14
CA ALA A 338 -26.01 -4.22 -0.05
C ALA A 338 -26.10 -3.59 -1.46
N GLU A 339 -25.88 -2.30 -1.55
CA GLU A 339 -25.94 -1.53 -2.80
C GLU A 339 -25.04 -2.12 -3.90
N GLU A 340 -25.57 -2.29 -5.09
CA GLU A 340 -24.90 -2.88 -6.27
C GLU A 340 -24.22 -4.25 -6.01
N GLY A 341 -24.71 -5.01 -5.04
CA GLY A 341 -24.16 -6.32 -4.70
C GLY A 341 -22.89 -6.31 -3.87
N PHE A 342 -22.40 -5.14 -3.45
CA PHE A 342 -21.27 -5.05 -2.53
C PHE A 342 -21.68 -5.50 -1.12
N PRO A 343 -20.73 -6.00 -0.31
CA PRO A 343 -21.02 -6.33 1.08
C PRO A 343 -21.35 -5.06 1.89
N ALA A 344 -22.20 -5.22 2.90
CA ALA A 344 -22.57 -4.11 3.78
C ALA A 344 -21.37 -3.46 4.50
N TYR A 345 -20.28 -4.21 4.66
CA TYR A 345 -19.04 -3.75 5.28
C TYR A 345 -18.04 -3.08 4.31
N LEU A 346 -18.41 -2.79 3.06
CA LEU A 346 -17.51 -2.13 2.11
C LEU A 346 -16.96 -0.81 2.67
N ALA A 347 -17.82 0.03 3.23
CA ALA A 347 -17.42 1.31 3.81
C ALA A 347 -16.41 1.14 4.96
N SER A 348 -16.64 0.21 5.87
CA SER A 348 -15.73 -0.04 6.99
C SER A 348 -14.38 -0.62 6.54
N ARG A 349 -14.36 -1.43 5.48
CA ARG A 349 -13.11 -1.94 4.90
C ARG A 349 -12.29 -0.85 4.23
N LEU A 350 -12.94 0.04 3.46
CA LEU A 350 -12.28 1.20 2.87
C LEU A 350 -11.75 2.15 3.95
N SER A 351 -12.54 2.42 4.98
CA SER A 351 -12.10 3.22 6.13
C SER A 351 -10.86 2.63 6.79
N ALA A 352 -10.88 1.35 7.12
CA ALA A 352 -9.74 0.66 7.74
C ALA A 352 -8.47 0.70 6.87
N PHE A 353 -8.63 0.61 5.55
CA PHE A 353 -7.52 0.75 4.61
C PHE A 353 -6.89 2.14 4.68
N TYR A 354 -7.68 3.19 4.53
CA TYR A 354 -7.17 4.57 4.54
C TYR A 354 -6.71 5.04 5.92
N GLU A 355 -7.27 4.51 7.01
CA GLU A 355 -6.84 4.83 8.38
C GLU A 355 -5.41 4.36 8.70
N ARG A 356 -4.88 3.42 7.96
CA ARG A 356 -3.47 2.98 8.12
C ARG A 356 -2.47 4.02 7.60
N ALA A 357 -2.91 5.01 6.85
CA ALA A 357 -2.11 6.18 6.52
C ALA A 357 -1.93 7.10 7.74
N GLY A 358 -0.85 7.81 7.79
CA GLY A 358 -0.60 8.83 8.79
C GLY A 358 0.87 9.17 8.93
N MET A 359 1.13 10.32 9.55
CA MET A 359 2.45 10.70 10.02
C MET A 359 2.55 10.27 11.49
N MET A 360 3.52 9.44 11.79
CA MET A 360 3.62 8.75 13.06
C MET A 360 4.96 9.02 13.74
N GLN A 361 4.93 9.08 15.07
CA GLN A 361 6.12 8.82 15.86
C GLN A 361 6.23 7.31 16.04
N THR A 362 7.33 6.74 15.59
CA THR A 362 7.59 5.30 15.66
C THR A 362 7.93 4.88 17.09
N LEU A 363 7.98 3.58 17.35
CA LEU A 363 8.33 3.05 18.67
C LEU A 363 9.75 3.44 19.11
N ASN A 364 10.66 3.68 18.18
CA ASN A 364 12.03 4.15 18.45
C ASN A 364 12.16 5.68 18.55
N GLY A 365 11.06 6.42 18.48
CA GLY A 365 11.04 7.88 18.57
C GLY A 365 11.31 8.63 17.26
N ALA A 366 11.55 7.93 16.14
CA ALA A 366 11.69 8.55 14.83
C ALA A 366 10.33 9.01 14.31
N THR A 367 10.33 9.85 13.28
CA THR A 367 9.13 10.25 12.55
C THR A 367 9.12 9.58 11.18
N GLY A 368 8.06 8.87 10.87
CA GLY A 368 7.84 8.26 9.57
C GLY A 368 6.39 8.42 9.13
N SER A 369 6.13 8.27 7.85
CA SER A 369 4.78 8.42 7.30
C SER A 369 4.42 7.36 6.27
N VAL A 370 3.13 7.06 6.19
CA VAL A 370 2.51 6.30 5.11
C VAL A 370 1.43 7.17 4.49
N SER A 371 1.62 7.53 3.23
CA SER A 371 0.63 8.24 2.42
C SER A 371 -0.02 7.25 1.46
N ILE A 372 -1.34 7.29 1.33
CA ILE A 372 -2.07 6.35 0.46
C ILE A 372 -2.73 7.13 -0.67
N ILE A 373 -2.42 6.74 -1.90
CA ILE A 373 -3.03 7.25 -3.12
C ILE A 373 -3.72 6.08 -3.83
N GLY A 374 -5.03 6.03 -3.73
CA GLY A 374 -5.86 4.96 -4.30
C GLY A 374 -6.48 5.37 -5.63
N ALA A 375 -6.21 4.63 -6.69
CA ALA A 375 -6.95 4.77 -7.93
C ALA A 375 -8.34 4.12 -7.80
N VAL A 376 -9.34 4.78 -8.33
CA VAL A 376 -10.72 4.28 -8.39
C VAL A 376 -11.13 4.22 -9.85
N SER A 377 -11.71 3.10 -10.26
CA SER A 377 -12.14 2.85 -11.65
C SER A 377 -13.65 2.73 -11.74
N PRO A 378 -14.40 3.84 -11.64
CA PRO A 378 -15.86 3.80 -11.73
C PRO A 378 -16.30 3.39 -13.13
N GLN A 379 -17.28 2.51 -13.22
CA GLN A 379 -17.85 2.08 -14.50
C GLN A 379 -18.44 3.28 -15.26
N GLY A 380 -18.12 3.38 -16.53
CA GLY A 380 -18.58 4.51 -17.33
C GLY A 380 -18.03 5.89 -16.93
N GLY A 381 -17.23 5.97 -15.90
CA GLY A 381 -16.77 7.23 -15.29
C GLY A 381 -17.83 7.88 -14.39
N ASP A 382 -18.78 7.11 -13.91
CA ASP A 382 -19.83 7.57 -13.00
C ASP A 382 -19.32 7.59 -11.55
N PHE A 383 -19.10 8.79 -11.02
CA PHE A 383 -18.64 8.98 -9.65
C PHE A 383 -19.73 8.78 -8.57
N SER A 384 -20.96 8.46 -8.96
CA SER A 384 -22.05 8.15 -8.02
C SER A 384 -22.06 6.70 -7.56
N GLU A 385 -21.22 5.83 -8.15
CA GLU A 385 -21.13 4.42 -7.78
C GLU A 385 -20.60 4.20 -6.34
N PRO A 386 -20.94 3.06 -5.69
CA PRO A 386 -20.71 2.88 -4.25
C PRO A 386 -19.24 3.00 -3.81
N VAL A 387 -18.31 2.48 -4.60
CA VAL A 387 -16.87 2.50 -4.23
C VAL A 387 -16.35 3.94 -4.20
N THR A 388 -16.66 4.74 -5.24
CA THR A 388 -16.26 6.15 -5.31
C THR A 388 -16.93 6.97 -4.20
N GLN A 389 -18.23 6.77 -3.98
CA GLN A 389 -18.96 7.51 -2.95
C GLN A 389 -18.46 7.19 -1.53
N ASN A 390 -18.17 5.93 -1.23
CA ASN A 390 -17.58 5.57 0.06
C ASN A 390 -16.14 6.08 0.18
N THR A 391 -15.35 6.00 -0.88
CA THR A 391 -13.98 6.52 -0.87
C THR A 391 -13.94 8.01 -0.55
N LYS A 392 -14.84 8.82 -1.12
CA LYS A 392 -14.95 10.26 -0.81
C LYS A 392 -15.11 10.57 0.67
N ARG A 393 -15.69 9.67 1.46
CA ARG A 393 -15.89 9.87 2.90
C ARG A 393 -14.60 9.76 3.70
N PHE A 394 -13.60 9.02 3.19
CA PHE A 394 -12.41 8.64 3.94
C PHE A 394 -11.14 9.32 3.43
N VAL A 395 -11.11 9.71 2.16
CA VAL A 395 -9.97 10.46 1.61
C VAL A 395 -10.17 11.95 1.82
N ARG A 396 -9.07 12.66 2.09
CA ARG A 396 -9.08 14.11 2.23
C ARG A 396 -8.68 14.84 0.95
N CYS A 397 -8.12 14.13 -0.03
CA CYS A 397 -7.88 14.63 -1.37
C CYS A 397 -8.65 13.81 -2.39
N PHE A 398 -9.22 14.48 -3.38
CA PHE A 398 -9.94 13.86 -4.47
C PHE A 398 -9.47 14.50 -5.78
N TRP A 399 -8.80 13.72 -6.61
CA TRP A 399 -8.21 14.17 -7.87
C TRP A 399 -8.97 13.56 -9.04
N GLY A 400 -10.11 14.13 -9.35
CA GLY A 400 -11.03 13.61 -10.37
C GLY A 400 -10.47 13.75 -11.77
N LEU A 401 -10.32 12.62 -12.47
CA LEU A 401 -9.92 12.60 -13.87
C LEU A 401 -11.15 12.72 -14.77
N ASP A 402 -11.06 13.62 -15.75
CA ASP A 402 -12.13 13.95 -16.65
C ASP A 402 -11.87 13.43 -18.07
N LYS A 403 -12.89 12.78 -18.66
CA LYS A 403 -12.79 12.22 -20.02
C LYS A 403 -12.65 13.31 -21.08
N SER A 404 -13.34 14.43 -20.92
CA SER A 404 -13.29 15.53 -21.90
C SER A 404 -11.90 16.15 -21.99
N LEU A 405 -11.25 16.31 -20.84
CA LEU A 405 -9.86 16.76 -20.77
C LEU A 405 -8.89 15.74 -21.40
N ALA A 406 -9.09 14.45 -21.12
CA ALA A 406 -8.30 13.39 -21.73
C ALA A 406 -8.45 13.33 -23.25
N TYR A 407 -9.68 13.45 -23.77
CA TYR A 407 -9.93 13.51 -25.22
C TYR A 407 -9.34 14.77 -25.86
N ALA A 408 -9.35 15.88 -25.16
CA ALA A 408 -8.67 17.11 -25.57
C ALA A 408 -7.14 17.03 -25.46
N ARG A 409 -6.58 15.90 -25.01
CA ARG A 409 -5.14 15.70 -24.71
C ARG A 409 -4.58 16.68 -23.69
N HIS A 410 -5.41 17.13 -22.77
CA HIS A 410 -5.03 17.93 -21.62
C HIS A 410 -4.61 17.00 -20.48
N PHE A 411 -3.31 16.85 -20.26
CA PHE A 411 -2.76 15.97 -19.24
C PHE A 411 -1.90 16.75 -18.22
N PRO A 412 -1.94 16.36 -16.93
CA PRO A 412 -2.88 15.36 -16.38
C PRO A 412 -4.34 15.82 -16.51
N ALA A 413 -5.24 14.88 -16.79
CA ALA A 413 -6.66 15.17 -17.03
C ALA A 413 -7.45 15.42 -15.72
N ILE A 414 -6.83 16.09 -14.78
CA ILE A 414 -7.40 16.41 -13.46
C ILE A 414 -8.30 17.63 -13.61
N HIS A 415 -9.59 17.43 -13.31
CA HIS A 415 -10.56 18.48 -13.42
C HIS A 415 -10.58 19.36 -12.17
N TRP A 416 -10.32 20.65 -12.35
CA TRP A 416 -10.13 21.61 -11.25
C TRP A 416 -11.40 21.96 -10.47
N LEU A 417 -12.59 21.73 -11.04
CA LEU A 417 -13.86 21.99 -10.33
C LEU A 417 -14.40 20.78 -9.57
N THR A 418 -14.05 19.55 -10.01
CA THR A 418 -14.49 18.32 -9.34
C THR A 418 -13.49 17.81 -8.31
N SER A 419 -12.25 18.26 -8.40
CA SER A 419 -11.18 17.91 -7.48
C SER A 419 -11.18 18.81 -6.25
N TYR A 420 -10.70 18.28 -5.12
CA TYR A 420 -10.55 19.06 -3.88
C TYR A 420 -9.41 18.51 -3.01
N SER A 421 -8.96 19.33 -2.09
CA SER A 421 -8.07 18.96 -1.00
C SER A 421 -8.54 19.63 0.29
N GLU A 422 -8.69 18.83 1.33
CA GLU A 422 -9.02 19.31 2.68
C GLU A 422 -7.78 19.62 3.53
N TYR A 423 -6.58 19.40 2.97
CA TYR A 423 -5.31 19.63 3.67
C TYR A 423 -4.83 21.09 3.62
N LEU A 424 -5.43 21.94 2.80
CA LEU A 424 -4.89 23.27 2.54
C LEU A 424 -4.69 24.10 3.81
N ASN A 425 -5.65 24.05 4.75
CA ASN A 425 -5.55 24.76 6.01
C ASN A 425 -4.46 24.18 6.92
N ASP A 426 -4.35 22.85 6.98
CA ASP A 426 -3.34 22.17 7.80
C ASP A 426 -1.92 22.44 7.30
N LEU A 427 -1.77 22.64 5.98
CA LEU A 427 -0.49 22.88 5.32
C LEU A 427 -0.16 24.37 5.15
N SER A 428 -1.06 25.27 5.50
CA SER A 428 -0.90 26.72 5.27
C SER A 428 0.34 27.29 5.95
N GLY A 429 0.66 26.87 7.15
CA GLY A 429 1.87 27.26 7.87
C GLY A 429 3.14 26.87 7.14
N TRP A 430 3.20 25.66 6.65
CA TRP A 430 4.34 25.17 5.89
C TRP A 430 4.55 25.97 4.60
N TYR A 431 3.48 26.24 3.84
CA TYR A 431 3.57 27.04 2.63
C TYR A 431 3.98 28.47 2.90
N SER A 432 3.48 29.05 4.00
CA SER A 432 3.88 30.40 4.43
C SER A 432 5.39 30.49 4.71
N ASP A 433 5.95 29.48 5.35
CA ASP A 433 7.35 29.47 5.76
C ASP A 433 8.32 29.07 4.62
N HIS A 434 7.90 28.17 3.72
CA HIS A 434 8.78 27.57 2.73
C HIS A 434 8.56 28.07 1.29
N VAL A 435 7.39 28.64 0.99
CA VAL A 435 7.04 29.11 -0.35
C VAL A 435 6.75 30.61 -0.33
N SER A 436 5.63 31.02 0.22
CA SER A 436 5.22 32.41 0.33
C SER A 436 4.08 32.58 1.33
N PRO A 437 4.08 33.64 2.15
CA PRO A 437 2.93 33.98 3.00
C PRO A 437 1.62 34.21 2.24
N LYS A 438 1.70 34.51 0.94
CA LYS A 438 0.56 34.73 0.04
C LYS A 438 0.13 33.50 -0.77
N PHE A 439 0.75 32.36 -0.53
CA PHE A 439 0.49 31.14 -1.34
C PHE A 439 -1.00 30.76 -1.33
N VAL A 440 -1.60 30.68 -0.16
CA VAL A 440 -3.01 30.29 0.00
C VAL A 440 -3.94 31.34 -0.65
N ASP A 441 -3.64 32.62 -0.50
CA ASP A 441 -4.43 33.71 -1.12
C ASP A 441 -4.38 33.63 -2.66
N TYR A 442 -3.20 33.41 -3.22
CA TYR A 442 -3.06 33.24 -4.67
C TYR A 442 -3.77 32.00 -5.19
N ARG A 443 -3.66 30.89 -4.48
CA ARG A 443 -4.40 29.67 -4.78
C ARG A 443 -5.90 29.91 -4.80
N ASN A 444 -6.44 30.59 -3.79
CA ASN A 444 -7.88 30.88 -3.67
C ASN A 444 -8.35 31.83 -4.77
N ARG A 445 -7.55 32.82 -5.14
CA ARG A 445 -7.84 33.71 -6.28
C ARG A 445 -7.87 32.94 -7.61
N LEU A 446 -6.90 32.03 -7.82
CA LEU A 446 -6.90 31.17 -9.00
C LEU A 446 -8.16 30.32 -9.10
N MET A 447 -8.58 29.69 -7.99
CA MET A 447 -9.83 28.92 -7.93
C MET A 447 -11.07 29.77 -8.22
N ALA A 448 -11.10 30.99 -7.71
CA ALA A 448 -12.21 31.90 -7.97
C ALA A 448 -12.31 32.26 -9.47
N ILE A 449 -11.19 32.51 -10.12
CA ILE A 449 -11.13 32.80 -11.58
C ILE A 449 -11.61 31.57 -12.37
N LEU A 450 -11.17 30.36 -12.02
CA LEU A 450 -11.59 29.13 -12.70
C LEU A 450 -13.09 28.86 -12.54
N ASN A 451 -13.66 29.15 -11.38
CA ASN A 451 -15.10 29.07 -11.16
C ASN A 451 -15.89 30.09 -12.00
N GLN A 452 -15.40 31.34 -12.08
CA GLN A 452 -16.00 32.37 -12.93
C GLN A 452 -15.93 31.99 -14.40
N GLU A 453 -14.78 31.51 -14.88
CA GLU A 453 -14.61 31.04 -16.25
C GLU A 453 -15.62 29.96 -16.61
N SER A 454 -15.81 28.97 -15.74
CA SER A 454 -16.80 27.90 -15.96
C SER A 454 -18.23 28.44 -16.13
N SER A 455 -18.63 29.40 -15.28
CA SER A 455 -19.93 30.04 -15.37
C SER A 455 -20.09 30.84 -16.66
N LEU A 456 -19.05 31.54 -17.09
CA LEU A 456 -19.05 32.31 -18.34
C LEU A 456 -19.09 31.38 -19.56
N MET A 457 -18.41 30.24 -19.53
CA MET A 457 -18.44 29.27 -20.62
C MET A 457 -19.84 28.68 -20.86
N GLU A 458 -20.67 28.56 -19.83
CA GLU A 458 -22.08 28.17 -19.99
C GLU A 458 -22.85 29.23 -20.78
N ILE A 459 -22.62 30.51 -20.48
CA ILE A 459 -23.23 31.62 -21.21
C ILE A 459 -22.71 31.67 -22.64
N VAL A 460 -21.39 31.50 -22.85
CA VAL A 460 -20.80 31.51 -24.19
C VAL A 460 -21.36 30.39 -25.07
N LYS A 461 -21.62 29.21 -24.52
CA LYS A 461 -22.25 28.10 -25.24
C LYS A 461 -23.67 28.42 -25.72
N LEU A 462 -24.39 29.29 -24.99
CA LEU A 462 -25.80 29.65 -25.32
C LEU A 462 -25.88 30.80 -26.30
N ILE A 463 -25.07 31.84 -26.13
CA ILE A 463 -25.22 33.11 -26.85
C ILE A 463 -23.98 33.57 -27.64
N GLY A 464 -22.88 32.86 -27.53
CA GLY A 464 -21.59 33.19 -28.17
C GLY A 464 -20.73 34.15 -27.33
N GLY A 465 -19.42 34.10 -27.51
CA GLY A 465 -18.44 34.89 -26.77
C GLY A 465 -18.43 36.39 -27.09
N ASP A 466 -18.90 36.75 -28.27
CA ASP A 466 -18.91 38.15 -28.75
C ASP A 466 -19.85 39.04 -27.94
N VAL A 467 -20.82 38.44 -27.26
CA VAL A 467 -21.83 39.13 -26.46
C VAL A 467 -21.37 39.45 -25.03
N LEU A 468 -20.27 38.87 -24.62
CA LEU A 468 -19.71 39.11 -23.28
C LEU A 468 -19.25 40.58 -23.13
N PRO A 469 -19.46 41.22 -21.97
CA PRO A 469 -18.82 42.46 -21.62
C PRO A 469 -17.28 42.36 -21.65
N ASP A 470 -16.62 43.48 -21.87
CA ASP A 470 -15.14 43.48 -22.04
C ASP A 470 -14.35 43.02 -20.79
N ASP A 471 -14.95 43.24 -19.60
CA ASP A 471 -14.40 42.76 -18.34
C ASP A 471 -14.54 41.25 -18.12
N GLN A 472 -15.38 40.60 -18.93
CA GLN A 472 -15.60 39.15 -18.90
C GLN A 472 -14.92 38.42 -20.05
N LYS A 473 -14.43 39.13 -21.07
CA LYS A 473 -13.63 38.58 -22.15
C LYS A 473 -12.19 38.34 -21.72
#